data_76d723a3058674566b5cf707da7b99f9
#
_entry.id   76d723a3058674566b5cf707da7b99f9
#
_cell.length_a   1.000
_cell.length_b   1.000
_cell.length_c   1.000
_cell.angle_alpha   90.00
_cell.angle_beta   90.00
_cell.angle_gamma   90.00
#
_symmetry.space_group_name_H-M   'P 1'
#
loop_
_entity.id
_entity.type
_entity.pdbx_description
1 polymer ?
#
loop_
_entity_poly.entity_id
_entity_poly.type
_entity_poly.pdbx_seq_one_letter_code
_entity_poly.pdbx_strand_id
1 'polypeptide(L)'
;MLFRSPTVLAFTQEKKIIDSESAKNGIKVMTLDDMRWKRCDIKTTQLLYASMAKTEATEKGFDDAWMLRGGYVTEGSSSNAWIIKGKIIMTRQSDNLILSGITRDAIFKCAKDLGYEVMTKNITLPDAQSASEAFITSATACVMPVVKINASQIGDGKPGKFVTALREEYIKQALQSAI
;
A
#
# COMPACT_ATOMS: atom_id res chain seq x y z
N MET A 1 -27.82 -2.18 29.81
CA MET A 1 -26.36 -2.01 29.92
C MET A 1 -26.06 -0.54 29.68
N LEU A 2 -25.58 0.17 30.68
CA LEU A 2 -25.23 1.59 30.54
C LEU A 2 -23.83 1.64 29.92
N PHE A 3 -23.71 2.14 28.69
CA PHE A 3 -22.41 2.44 28.10
C PHE A 3 -21.81 3.64 28.86
N ARG A 4 -20.66 3.43 29.47
CA ARG A 4 -19.88 4.51 30.06
C ARG A 4 -19.28 5.35 28.95
N SER A 5 -18.97 6.61 29.26
CA SER A 5 -18.22 7.45 28.30
C SER A 5 -16.90 6.78 27.91
N PRO A 6 -16.48 6.89 26.66
CA PRO A 6 -15.21 6.31 26.20
C PRO A 6 -14.02 6.96 26.91
N THR A 7 -12.97 6.18 27.16
CA THR A 7 -11.68 6.76 27.54
C THR A 7 -11.04 7.34 26.30
N VAL A 8 -10.69 8.62 26.34
CA VAL A 8 -10.02 9.33 25.23
C VAL A 8 -8.59 9.60 25.62
N LEU A 9 -7.66 9.17 24.79
CA LEU A 9 -6.22 9.46 24.88
C LEU A 9 -5.78 10.10 23.57
N ALA A 10 -5.07 11.22 23.65
CA ALA A 10 -4.47 11.88 22.50
C ALA A 10 -3.00 12.18 22.77
N PHE A 11 -2.15 11.90 21.80
CA PHE A 11 -0.73 12.25 21.82
C PHE A 11 -0.26 12.57 20.40
N THR A 12 0.86 13.28 20.30
CA THR A 12 1.49 13.62 19.02
C THR A 12 2.77 12.82 18.82
N GLN A 13 3.05 12.48 17.58
CA GLN A 13 4.29 11.82 17.18
C GLN A 13 4.84 12.51 15.93
N GLU A 14 6.09 12.96 15.98
CA GLU A 14 6.79 13.48 14.81
C GLU A 14 7.22 12.35 13.90
N LYS A 15 6.93 12.46 12.60
CA LYS A 15 7.35 11.50 11.57
C LYS A 15 7.63 12.19 10.25
N LYS A 16 8.81 11.93 9.68
CA LYS A 16 9.15 12.36 8.31
C LYS A 16 8.41 11.48 7.30
N ILE A 17 7.31 11.97 6.73
CA ILE A 17 6.48 11.22 5.77
C ILE A 17 6.92 11.51 4.33
N ILE A 18 7.16 12.78 4.00
CA ILE A 18 7.47 13.21 2.63
C ILE A 18 8.91 12.82 2.26
N ASP A 19 9.89 13.19 3.07
CA ASP A 19 11.32 13.02 2.79
C ASP A 19 11.93 11.82 3.52
N SER A 20 11.20 10.71 3.60
CA SER A 20 11.72 9.50 4.23
C SER A 20 12.72 8.77 3.32
N GLU A 21 13.73 8.13 3.92
CA GLU A 21 14.69 7.30 3.16
C GLU A 21 13.99 6.15 2.41
N SER A 22 12.94 5.58 2.99
CA SER A 22 12.12 4.57 2.33
C SER A 22 11.43 5.11 1.07
N ALA A 23 11.04 6.39 1.03
CA ALA A 23 10.46 6.98 -0.16
C ALA A 23 11.48 7.17 -1.28
N LYS A 24 12.74 7.46 -0.94
CA LYS A 24 13.85 7.66 -1.88
C LYS A 24 14.38 6.33 -2.43
N ASN A 25 14.47 5.31 -1.58
CA ASN A 25 15.11 4.04 -1.91
C ASN A 25 14.12 2.93 -2.27
N GLY A 26 12.84 3.12 -1.96
CA GLY A 26 11.81 2.08 -2.03
C GLY A 26 11.89 1.08 -0.88
N ILE A 27 10.85 0.28 -0.73
CA ILE A 27 10.72 -0.76 0.27
C ILE A 27 10.74 -2.15 -0.35
N LYS A 28 11.09 -3.14 0.48
CA LYS A 28 11.04 -4.56 0.14
C LYS A 28 9.84 -5.17 0.83
N VAL A 29 9.04 -5.95 0.11
CA VAL A 29 7.89 -6.64 0.69
C VAL A 29 8.03 -8.14 0.56
N MET A 30 7.56 -8.85 1.56
CA MET A 30 7.46 -10.29 1.56
C MET A 30 5.99 -10.69 1.40
N THR A 31 5.71 -11.81 0.77
CA THR A 31 4.32 -12.29 0.66
C THR A 31 4.03 -13.37 1.68
N LEU A 32 2.84 -13.28 2.28
CA LEU A 32 2.30 -14.23 3.26
C LEU A 32 0.84 -14.55 2.94
N ASP A 33 0.36 -15.71 3.39
CA ASP A 33 -1.05 -16.05 3.26
C ASP A 33 -1.92 -15.06 4.02
N ASP A 34 -3.03 -14.63 3.42
CA ASP A 34 -3.99 -13.73 4.07
C ASP A 34 -4.94 -14.51 4.98
N MET A 35 -4.60 -14.58 6.25
CA MET A 35 -5.40 -15.24 7.29
C MET A 35 -6.33 -14.29 8.04
N ARG A 36 -6.48 -13.04 7.58
CA ARG A 36 -7.42 -12.09 8.17
C ARG A 36 -8.87 -12.58 7.97
N TRP A 37 -9.79 -11.98 8.70
CA TRP A 37 -11.20 -12.26 8.54
C TRP A 37 -11.73 -11.89 7.14
N LYS A 38 -12.99 -12.25 6.83
CA LYS A 38 -13.56 -12.06 5.48
C LYS A 38 -14.27 -10.72 5.28
N ARG A 39 -14.05 -9.74 6.15
CA ARG A 39 -14.64 -8.41 6.09
C ARG A 39 -13.58 -7.32 6.29
N CYS A 40 -12.49 -7.41 5.51
CA CYS A 40 -11.40 -6.43 5.52
C CYS A 40 -11.84 -5.04 5.02
N ASP A 41 -12.97 -4.97 4.33
CA ASP A 41 -13.66 -3.74 3.94
C ASP A 41 -14.11 -2.90 5.16
N ILE A 42 -14.31 -3.54 6.31
CA ILE A 42 -14.68 -2.84 7.55
C ILE A 42 -13.40 -2.49 8.33
N LYS A 43 -13.12 -1.19 8.46
CA LYS A 43 -11.97 -0.72 9.23
C LYS A 43 -12.21 -0.92 10.73
N THR A 44 -11.43 -1.81 11.33
CA THR A 44 -11.52 -2.18 12.74
C THR A 44 -10.17 -2.17 13.43
N THR A 45 -10.16 -2.41 14.74
CA THR A 45 -8.95 -2.62 15.56
C THR A 45 -8.46 -4.08 15.53
N GLN A 46 -9.02 -4.94 14.69
CA GLN A 46 -8.58 -6.33 14.50
C GLN A 46 -7.28 -6.41 13.70
N LEU A 47 -6.21 -5.89 14.26
CA LEU A 47 -4.91 -5.75 13.60
C LEU A 47 -3.93 -6.88 13.92
N LEU A 48 -4.33 -7.89 14.71
CA LEU A 48 -3.40 -8.93 15.19
C LEU A 48 -2.66 -9.61 14.05
N TYR A 49 -3.38 -10.16 13.08
CA TYR A 49 -2.72 -10.87 11.98
C TYR A 49 -1.88 -9.93 11.10
N ALA A 50 -2.38 -8.75 10.80
CA ALA A 50 -1.63 -7.75 10.03
C ALA A 50 -0.32 -7.34 10.73
N SER A 51 -0.35 -7.21 12.06
CA SER A 51 0.84 -6.92 12.87
C SER A 51 1.81 -8.10 12.89
N MET A 52 1.31 -9.33 13.06
CA MET A 52 2.14 -10.56 12.99
C MET A 52 2.82 -10.67 11.62
N ALA A 53 2.08 -10.50 10.52
CA ALA A 53 2.62 -10.56 9.17
C ALA A 53 3.73 -9.52 8.96
N LYS A 54 3.54 -8.30 9.44
CA LYS A 54 4.56 -7.26 9.37
C LYS A 54 5.80 -7.59 10.21
N THR A 55 5.61 -8.11 11.42
CA THR A 55 6.71 -8.53 12.29
C THR A 55 7.53 -9.63 11.63
N GLU A 56 6.86 -10.68 11.10
CA GLU A 56 7.54 -11.76 10.38
C GLU A 56 8.34 -11.24 9.17
N ALA A 57 7.77 -10.32 8.39
CA ALA A 57 8.47 -9.70 7.28
C ALA A 57 9.72 -8.95 7.76
N THR A 58 9.60 -8.18 8.85
CA THR A 58 10.70 -7.40 9.41
C THR A 58 11.82 -8.30 9.93
N GLU A 59 11.50 -9.38 10.63
CA GLU A 59 12.47 -10.36 11.12
C GLU A 59 13.26 -11.04 9.98
N LYS A 60 12.64 -11.14 8.79
CA LYS A 60 13.27 -11.68 7.57
C LYS A 60 13.95 -10.63 6.69
N GLY A 61 14.07 -9.38 7.16
CA GLY A 61 14.78 -8.29 6.48
C GLY A 61 13.97 -7.60 5.37
N PHE A 62 12.65 -7.69 5.44
CA PHE A 62 11.71 -6.94 4.60
C PHE A 62 11.08 -5.79 5.39
N ASP A 63 10.53 -4.81 4.70
CA ASP A 63 9.94 -3.61 5.31
C ASP A 63 8.44 -3.75 5.58
N ASP A 64 7.75 -4.60 4.81
CA ASP A 64 6.31 -4.86 4.95
C ASP A 64 5.94 -6.23 4.38
N ALA A 65 4.68 -6.65 4.63
CA ALA A 65 4.09 -7.87 4.08
C ALA A 65 2.98 -7.54 3.09
N TRP A 66 2.97 -8.21 1.94
CA TRP A 66 1.81 -8.31 1.06
C TRP A 66 1.09 -9.63 1.31
N MET A 67 -0.21 -9.57 1.49
CA MET A 67 -1.02 -10.73 1.81
C MET A 67 -1.62 -11.36 0.56
N LEU A 68 -1.63 -12.69 0.51
CA LEU A 68 -2.14 -13.48 -0.61
C LEU A 68 -3.36 -14.29 -0.19
N ARG A 69 -4.38 -14.32 -1.02
CA ARG A 69 -5.53 -15.23 -0.86
C ARG A 69 -5.87 -15.88 -2.18
N GLY A 70 -5.81 -17.21 -2.22
CA GLY A 70 -6.05 -17.97 -3.44
C GLY A 70 -5.08 -17.64 -4.56
N GLY A 71 -3.81 -17.31 -4.26
CA GLY A 71 -2.78 -16.95 -5.22
C GLY A 71 -2.82 -15.50 -5.72
N TYR A 72 -3.77 -14.68 -5.21
CA TYR A 72 -3.91 -13.27 -5.56
C TYR A 72 -3.48 -12.36 -4.42
N VAL A 73 -2.80 -11.27 -4.75
CA VAL A 73 -2.48 -10.21 -3.80
C VAL A 73 -3.78 -9.55 -3.34
N THR A 74 -4.00 -9.50 -2.04
CA THR A 74 -5.09 -8.72 -1.44
C THR A 74 -4.62 -7.29 -1.21
N GLU A 75 -3.81 -7.06 -0.20
CA GLU A 75 -3.23 -5.75 0.13
C GLU A 75 -2.00 -5.93 1.04
N GLY A 76 -1.38 -4.84 1.45
CA GLY A 76 -0.30 -4.86 2.44
C GLY A 76 -0.83 -5.00 3.88
N SER A 77 0.09 -5.04 4.87
CA SER A 77 -0.27 -5.18 6.29
C SER A 77 -1.12 -3.99 6.80
N SER A 78 -0.92 -2.81 6.22
CA SER A 78 -1.66 -1.57 6.54
C SER A 78 -1.77 -0.63 5.34
N SER A 79 -1.79 -1.18 4.13
CA SER A 79 -1.71 -0.42 2.87
C SER A 79 -2.38 -1.17 1.72
N ASN A 80 -2.81 -0.45 0.68
CA ASN A 80 -3.24 -1.09 -0.55
C ASN A 80 -2.05 -1.34 -1.47
N ALA A 81 -2.09 -2.44 -2.21
CA ALA A 81 -1.04 -2.88 -3.12
C ALA A 81 -1.34 -2.49 -4.57
N TRP A 82 -0.30 -2.10 -5.30
CA TRP A 82 -0.37 -1.64 -6.69
C TRP A 82 0.82 -2.15 -7.49
N ILE A 83 0.59 -2.41 -8.76
CA ILE A 83 1.65 -2.70 -9.73
C ILE A 83 1.48 -1.86 -10.98
N ILE A 84 2.55 -1.67 -11.74
CA ILE A 84 2.54 -1.01 -13.04
C ILE A 84 3.13 -1.95 -14.09
N LYS A 85 2.41 -2.13 -15.18
CA LYS A 85 2.89 -2.84 -16.37
C LYS A 85 2.77 -1.91 -17.58
N GLY A 86 3.91 -1.50 -18.14
CA GLY A 86 3.94 -0.48 -19.18
C GLY A 86 3.44 0.87 -18.66
N LYS A 87 2.27 1.31 -19.11
CA LYS A 87 1.60 2.55 -18.66
C LYS A 87 0.32 2.31 -17.86
N ILE A 88 -0.01 1.05 -17.58
CA ILE A 88 -1.22 0.67 -16.90
C ILE A 88 -0.92 0.44 -15.42
N ILE A 89 -1.56 1.20 -14.56
CA ILE A 89 -1.53 1.03 -13.12
C ILE A 89 -2.61 0.03 -12.73
N MET A 90 -2.28 -0.96 -11.95
CA MET A 90 -3.21 -2.02 -11.57
C MET A 90 -3.29 -2.15 -10.07
N THR A 91 -4.51 -2.32 -9.56
CA THR A 91 -4.79 -2.63 -8.16
C THR A 91 -5.96 -3.58 -8.07
N ARG A 92 -6.10 -4.26 -6.93
CA ARG A 92 -7.26 -5.10 -6.67
C ARG A 92 -8.54 -4.28 -6.68
N GLN A 93 -9.62 -4.83 -7.24
CA GLN A 93 -10.95 -4.27 -7.10
C GLN A 93 -11.35 -4.22 -5.62
N SER A 94 -12.02 -3.15 -5.20
CA SER A 94 -12.58 -3.05 -3.84
C SER A 94 -13.64 -4.12 -3.65
N ASP A 95 -13.41 -5.01 -2.71
CA ASP A 95 -14.29 -6.06 -2.27
C ASP A 95 -14.15 -6.26 -0.75
N ASN A 96 -14.74 -7.32 -0.22
CA ASN A 96 -14.65 -7.62 1.21
C ASN A 96 -13.26 -8.09 1.69
N LEU A 97 -12.28 -8.24 0.81
CA LEU A 97 -10.93 -8.72 1.14
C LEU A 97 -9.90 -7.62 1.29
N ILE A 98 -10.25 -6.38 0.95
CA ILE A 98 -9.36 -5.22 1.12
C ILE A 98 -10.11 -4.04 1.72
N LEU A 99 -9.35 -3.14 2.36
CA LEU A 99 -9.88 -1.85 2.77
C LEU A 99 -9.83 -0.88 1.57
N SER A 100 -10.97 -0.21 1.28
CA SER A 100 -10.96 0.92 0.34
C SER A 100 -10.32 2.13 1.01
N GLY A 101 -9.01 2.29 0.79
CA GLY A 101 -8.22 3.34 1.46
C GLY A 101 -8.44 4.71 0.82
N ILE A 102 -8.54 5.77 1.63
CA ILE A 102 -8.69 7.16 1.13
C ILE A 102 -7.52 7.57 0.21
N THR A 103 -6.29 7.14 0.53
CA THR A 103 -5.13 7.37 -0.33
C THR A 103 -5.26 6.60 -1.63
N ARG A 104 -5.80 5.38 -1.59
CA ARG A 104 -6.11 4.60 -2.79
C ARG A 104 -7.05 5.38 -3.73
N ASP A 105 -8.11 5.96 -3.20
CA ASP A 105 -9.08 6.71 -3.99
C ASP A 105 -8.45 8.00 -4.59
N ALA A 106 -7.58 8.67 -3.83
CA ALA A 106 -6.84 9.82 -4.35
C ALA A 106 -5.90 9.45 -5.52
N ILE A 107 -5.33 8.23 -5.53
CA ILE A 107 -4.46 7.79 -6.63
C ILE A 107 -5.21 7.65 -7.96
N PHE A 108 -6.48 7.27 -7.97
CA PHE A 108 -7.26 7.26 -9.21
C PHE A 108 -7.34 8.67 -9.84
N LYS A 109 -7.48 9.71 -9.01
CA LYS A 109 -7.49 11.09 -9.47
C LYS A 109 -6.10 11.53 -9.96
N CYS A 110 -5.05 11.32 -9.16
CA CYS A 110 -3.68 11.66 -9.54
C CYS A 110 -3.25 10.97 -10.86
N ALA A 111 -3.58 9.69 -11.01
CA ALA A 111 -3.29 8.94 -12.22
C ALA A 111 -3.98 9.52 -13.45
N LYS A 112 -5.26 9.89 -13.31
CA LYS A 112 -6.02 10.57 -14.38
C LYS A 112 -5.41 11.90 -14.76
N ASP A 113 -5.02 12.73 -13.78
CA ASP A 113 -4.42 14.03 -13.99
C ASP A 113 -3.05 13.92 -14.70
N LEU A 114 -2.33 12.82 -14.46
CA LEU A 114 -1.06 12.48 -15.13
C LEU A 114 -1.25 11.74 -16.48
N GLY A 115 -2.48 11.48 -16.89
CA GLY A 115 -2.78 10.76 -18.14
C GLY A 115 -2.46 9.26 -18.09
N TYR A 116 -2.44 8.65 -16.90
CA TYR A 116 -2.23 7.21 -16.73
C TYR A 116 -3.55 6.45 -16.72
N GLU A 117 -3.53 5.25 -17.29
CA GLU A 117 -4.65 4.32 -17.21
C GLU A 117 -4.61 3.54 -15.89
N VAL A 118 -5.74 3.43 -15.19
CA VAL A 118 -5.87 2.60 -13.98
C VAL A 118 -6.87 1.49 -14.23
N MET A 119 -6.44 0.26 -14.02
CA MET A 119 -7.24 -0.95 -14.12
C MET A 119 -7.43 -1.60 -12.75
N THR A 120 -8.68 -1.90 -12.40
CA THR A 120 -8.97 -2.70 -11.20
C THR A 120 -9.16 -4.16 -11.59
N LYS A 121 -8.27 -5.03 -11.09
CA LYS A 121 -8.34 -6.48 -11.30
C LYS A 121 -7.60 -7.24 -10.21
N ASN A 122 -7.86 -8.54 -10.11
CA ASN A 122 -7.05 -9.41 -9.25
C ASN A 122 -5.63 -9.52 -9.82
N ILE A 123 -4.64 -9.31 -8.95
CA ILE A 123 -3.21 -9.35 -9.27
C ILE A 123 -2.66 -10.68 -8.73
N THR A 124 -2.11 -11.51 -9.59
CA THR A 124 -1.41 -12.73 -9.17
C THR A 124 -0.01 -12.39 -8.65
N LEU A 125 0.58 -13.28 -7.85
CA LEU A 125 1.96 -13.09 -7.42
C LEU A 125 2.95 -13.02 -8.62
N PRO A 126 2.86 -13.87 -9.66
CA PRO A 126 3.67 -13.71 -10.86
C PRO A 126 3.46 -12.38 -11.58
N ASP A 127 2.21 -11.86 -11.63
CA ASP A 127 1.96 -10.52 -12.16
C ASP A 127 2.69 -9.43 -11.40
N ALA A 128 2.68 -9.52 -10.07
CA ALA A 128 3.34 -8.57 -9.21
C ALA A 128 4.87 -8.64 -9.36
N GLN A 129 5.44 -9.83 -9.40
CA GLN A 129 6.88 -10.03 -9.53
C GLN A 129 7.44 -9.66 -10.90
N SER A 130 6.61 -9.69 -11.95
CA SER A 130 6.99 -9.28 -13.32
C SER A 130 6.61 -7.83 -13.66
N ALA A 131 6.14 -7.06 -12.68
CA ALA A 131 5.78 -5.67 -12.88
C ALA A 131 7.00 -4.79 -13.19
N SER A 132 6.82 -3.75 -14.00
CA SER A 132 7.88 -2.76 -14.23
C SER A 132 8.11 -1.87 -13.01
N GLU A 133 7.05 -1.54 -12.28
CA GLU A 133 7.08 -0.82 -11.01
C GLU A 133 6.00 -1.39 -10.07
N ALA A 134 6.19 -1.21 -8.76
CA ALA A 134 5.20 -1.56 -7.76
C ALA A 134 5.21 -0.52 -6.64
N PHE A 135 4.09 -0.38 -5.93
CA PHE A 135 3.99 0.56 -4.82
C PHE A 135 2.85 0.18 -3.86
N ILE A 136 2.88 0.79 -2.70
CA ILE A 136 1.78 0.75 -1.74
C ILE A 136 1.23 2.15 -1.51
N THR A 137 -0.03 2.21 -1.04
CA THR A 137 -0.66 3.46 -0.60
C THR A 137 -1.24 3.33 0.78
N SER A 138 -0.98 4.32 1.63
CA SER A 138 -1.61 4.48 2.94
C SER A 138 -1.56 5.94 3.40
N ALA A 139 -2.38 6.29 4.38
CA ALA A 139 -2.41 7.64 4.94
C ALA A 139 -1.06 8.08 5.54
N THR A 140 -0.26 7.14 6.05
CA THR A 140 1.03 7.41 6.72
C THR A 140 2.26 7.19 5.85
N ALA A 141 2.11 6.60 4.66
CA ALA A 141 3.20 6.37 3.72
C ALA A 141 3.01 7.13 2.39
N CYS A 142 1.81 7.72 2.18
CA CYS A 142 1.40 8.28 0.90
C CYS A 142 1.49 7.23 -0.23
N VAL A 143 2.26 7.50 -1.26
CA VAL A 143 2.67 6.55 -2.30
C VAL A 143 4.08 6.10 -1.98
N MET A 144 4.27 4.83 -1.66
CA MET A 144 5.57 4.27 -1.27
C MET A 144 6.04 3.24 -2.30
N PRO A 145 7.16 3.47 -2.98
CA PRO A 145 7.68 2.53 -3.97
C PRO A 145 8.04 1.18 -3.35
N VAL A 146 7.72 0.08 -4.07
CA VAL A 146 8.15 -1.28 -3.75
C VAL A 146 9.16 -1.72 -4.79
N VAL A 147 10.39 -1.99 -4.36
CA VAL A 147 11.51 -2.33 -5.26
C VAL A 147 11.87 -3.80 -5.24
N LYS A 148 11.27 -4.57 -4.32
CA LYS A 148 11.48 -6.02 -4.23
C LYS A 148 10.24 -6.72 -3.65
N ILE A 149 9.85 -7.84 -4.25
CA ILE A 149 8.77 -8.73 -3.77
C ILE A 149 9.36 -10.12 -3.60
N ASN A 150 9.49 -10.61 -2.37
CA ASN A 150 10.22 -11.83 -2.02
C ASN A 150 11.66 -11.78 -2.56
N ALA A 151 12.07 -12.77 -3.35
CA ALA A 151 13.37 -12.81 -4.01
C ALA A 151 13.44 -11.96 -5.29
N SER A 152 12.29 -11.56 -5.85
CA SER A 152 12.19 -10.90 -7.15
C SER A 152 12.42 -9.39 -7.01
N GLN A 153 13.40 -8.87 -7.72
CA GLN A 153 13.60 -7.44 -7.89
C GLN A 153 12.54 -6.89 -8.86
N ILE A 154 12.00 -5.71 -8.55
CA ILE A 154 11.04 -5.00 -9.39
C ILE A 154 11.79 -3.94 -10.20
N GLY A 155 11.59 -3.96 -11.51
CA GLY A 155 12.30 -3.06 -12.42
C GLY A 155 13.83 -3.18 -12.27
N ASP A 156 14.50 -2.06 -12.07
CA ASP A 156 15.95 -1.98 -11.83
C ASP A 156 16.31 -2.01 -10.33
N GLY A 157 15.34 -2.25 -9.45
CA GLY A 157 15.53 -2.24 -7.99
C GLY A 157 15.52 -0.85 -7.37
N LYS A 158 15.05 0.16 -8.10
CA LYS A 158 14.90 1.54 -7.64
C LYS A 158 13.46 2.04 -7.87
N PRO A 159 13.03 3.10 -7.18
CA PRO A 159 11.76 3.74 -7.45
C PRO A 159 11.66 4.18 -8.92
N GLY A 160 10.64 3.69 -9.62
CA GLY A 160 10.44 4.00 -11.02
C GLY A 160 9.78 5.36 -11.24
N LYS A 161 9.84 5.84 -12.48
CA LYS A 161 9.36 7.18 -12.85
C LYS A 161 7.86 7.39 -12.66
N PHE A 162 7.05 6.34 -12.87
CA PHE A 162 5.59 6.45 -12.72
C PHE A 162 5.20 6.57 -11.26
N VAL A 163 5.80 5.74 -10.38
CA VAL A 163 5.55 5.81 -8.94
C VAL A 163 6.04 7.12 -8.36
N THR A 164 7.20 7.62 -8.80
CA THR A 164 7.74 8.93 -8.38
C THR A 164 6.80 10.05 -8.76
N ALA A 165 6.33 10.10 -10.02
CA ALA A 165 5.40 11.14 -10.48
C ALA A 165 4.05 11.08 -9.73
N LEU A 166 3.53 9.86 -9.46
CA LEU A 166 2.31 9.68 -8.66
C LEU A 166 2.48 10.20 -7.23
N ARG A 167 3.64 9.92 -6.61
CA ARG A 167 3.94 10.41 -5.26
C ARG A 167 4.00 11.93 -5.23
N GLU A 168 4.72 12.55 -6.16
CA GLU A 168 4.86 14.00 -6.25
C GLU A 168 3.50 14.68 -6.45
N GLU A 169 2.68 14.18 -7.38
CA GLU A 169 1.35 14.72 -7.64
C GLU A 169 0.41 14.54 -6.43
N TYR A 170 0.44 13.37 -5.78
CA TYR A 170 -0.33 13.14 -4.56
C TYR A 170 0.05 14.11 -3.43
N ILE A 171 1.35 14.31 -3.17
CA ILE A 171 1.85 15.22 -2.14
C ILE A 171 1.45 16.66 -2.47
N LYS A 172 1.61 17.09 -3.72
CA LYS A 172 1.22 18.42 -4.19
C LYS A 172 -0.27 18.67 -3.94
N GLN A 173 -1.15 17.75 -4.34
CA GLN A 173 -2.60 17.88 -4.10
C GLN A 173 -2.94 17.87 -2.61
N ALA A 174 -2.29 17.02 -1.81
CA ALA A 174 -2.48 16.98 -0.37
C ALA A 174 -2.10 18.29 0.32
N LEU A 175 -0.97 18.89 -0.06
CA LEU A 175 -0.53 20.19 0.48
C LEU A 175 -1.45 21.35 0.04
N GLN A 176 -1.98 21.31 -1.17
CA GLN A 176 -2.93 22.32 -1.65
C GLN A 176 -4.29 22.24 -0.94
N SER A 177 -4.67 21.06 -0.45
CA SER A 177 -5.92 20.86 0.29
C SER A 177 -5.78 21.03 1.81
N ALA A 178 -4.56 21.16 2.32
CA ALA A 178 -4.30 21.46 3.72
C ALA A 178 -4.57 22.96 3.97
N ILE A 179 -5.61 23.23 4.77
CA ILE A 179 -6.01 24.57 5.22
C ILE A 179 -5.42 24.83 6.60
#